data_2a8ef12e4c36d7324b518caf2f1225e4
#
_entry.id   2a8ef12e4c36d7324b518caf2f1225e4
#
_cell.length_a   1.000
_cell.length_b   1.000
_cell.length_c   1.000
_cell.angle_alpha   90.00
_cell.angle_beta   90.00
_cell.angle_gamma   90.00
#
_symmetry.space_group_name_H-M   'P 1'
#
loop_
_entity.id
_entity.type
_entity.pdbx_description
1 polymer ?
#
loop_
_entity_poly.entity_id
_entity_poly.type
_entity_poly.pdbx_seq_one_letter_code
_entity_poly.pdbx_strand_id
1 'polypeptide(L)'
;MQVENDYDKDVYNGDLGVVSRIDMEEGELSVDFDGRDVDYGFGELDELVLAYATTIHKSQGSEYPAVVIPLSTQHYPMLQRNLVYTGVTRGKRLVVLVGQRKALAIAVKGSRARRRWSKLRGWLVA
;
A
#
# COMPACT_ATOMS: atom_id res chain seq x y z
N MET A 1 -3.82 -0.21 -10.05
CA MET A 1 -4.13 0.46 -8.76
C MET A 1 -4.73 1.81 -9.07
N GLN A 2 -5.87 2.10 -8.47
CA GLN A 2 -6.50 3.42 -8.50
C GLN A 2 -5.64 4.44 -7.74
N VAL A 3 -5.46 5.64 -8.27
CA VAL A 3 -4.61 6.68 -7.65
C VAL A 3 -5.38 7.90 -7.17
N GLU A 4 -6.66 7.99 -7.52
CA GLU A 4 -7.59 9.04 -7.07
C GLU A 4 -8.86 8.40 -6.50
N ASN A 5 -9.63 9.18 -5.74
CA ASN A 5 -10.95 8.72 -5.29
C ASN A 5 -11.98 9.05 -6.36
N ASP A 6 -12.66 8.05 -6.88
CA ASP A 6 -13.83 8.22 -7.72
C ASP A 6 -15.06 7.72 -6.96
N TYR A 7 -15.86 8.65 -6.49
CA TYR A 7 -17.06 8.36 -5.70
C TYR A 7 -18.22 7.86 -6.56
N ASP A 8 -18.23 8.21 -7.84
CA ASP A 8 -19.28 7.79 -8.77
C ASP A 8 -19.07 6.31 -9.16
N LYS A 9 -17.83 5.91 -9.31
CA LYS A 9 -17.43 4.52 -9.57
C LYS A 9 -17.25 3.69 -8.28
N ASP A 10 -17.30 4.31 -7.11
CA ASP A 10 -17.07 3.70 -5.79
C ASP A 10 -15.71 2.98 -5.71
N VAL A 11 -14.67 3.64 -6.20
CA VAL A 11 -13.27 3.20 -6.12
C VAL A 11 -12.40 4.28 -5.48
N TYR A 12 -11.39 3.86 -4.75
CA TYR A 12 -10.63 4.77 -3.91
C TYR A 12 -9.12 4.66 -4.16
N ASN A 13 -8.41 5.72 -3.85
CA ASN A 13 -6.97 5.75 -3.96
C ASN A 13 -6.32 4.63 -3.15
N GLY A 14 -5.62 3.75 -3.82
CA GLY A 14 -4.96 2.59 -3.24
C GLY A 14 -5.68 1.27 -3.53
N ASP A 15 -6.91 1.29 -4.05
CA ASP A 15 -7.62 0.07 -4.44
C ASP A 15 -6.86 -0.65 -5.55
N LEU A 16 -6.74 -1.96 -5.38
CA LEU A 16 -6.09 -2.84 -6.35
C LEU A 16 -7.13 -3.60 -7.14
N GLY A 17 -7.00 -3.57 -8.44
CA GLY A 17 -7.83 -4.35 -9.36
C GLY A 17 -7.00 -5.08 -10.40
N VAL A 18 -7.65 -5.97 -11.10
CA VAL A 18 -7.08 -6.71 -12.22
C VAL A 18 -7.80 -6.30 -13.49
N VAL A 19 -7.05 -5.96 -14.54
CA VAL A 19 -7.66 -5.68 -15.84
C VAL A 19 -8.38 -6.92 -16.33
N SER A 20 -9.69 -6.85 -16.49
CA SER A 20 -10.55 -7.96 -16.92
C SER A 20 -10.81 -7.91 -18.42
N ARG A 21 -10.94 -6.71 -19.01
CA ARG A 21 -11.22 -6.52 -20.43
C ARG A 21 -10.56 -5.24 -20.96
N ILE A 22 -10.17 -5.28 -22.23
CA ILE A 22 -9.76 -4.09 -22.99
C ILE A 22 -10.56 -4.11 -24.29
N ASP A 23 -11.31 -3.04 -24.54
CA ASP A 23 -12.06 -2.84 -25.77
C ASP A 23 -11.43 -1.69 -26.55
N MET A 24 -10.76 -2.04 -27.65
CA MET A 24 -10.06 -1.07 -28.50
C MET A 24 -11.01 -0.32 -29.44
N GLU A 25 -12.19 -0.86 -29.71
CA GLU A 25 -13.18 -0.24 -30.60
C GLU A 25 -13.97 0.84 -29.85
N GLU A 26 -14.41 0.52 -28.64
CA GLU A 26 -15.13 1.46 -27.78
C GLU A 26 -14.17 2.39 -27.01
N GLY A 27 -12.88 2.06 -26.95
CA GLY A 27 -11.88 2.82 -26.21
C GLY A 27 -12.05 2.72 -24.68
N GLU A 28 -12.35 1.52 -24.21
CA GLU A 28 -12.64 1.23 -22.80
C GLU A 28 -11.73 0.15 -22.22
N LEU A 29 -11.46 0.28 -20.92
CA LEU A 29 -10.75 -0.69 -20.07
C LEU A 29 -11.65 -1.06 -18.90
N SER A 30 -11.90 -2.35 -18.69
CA SER A 30 -12.58 -2.84 -17.49
C SER A 30 -11.60 -3.38 -16.48
N VAL A 31 -11.76 -3.02 -15.21
CA VAL A 31 -10.94 -3.46 -14.08
C VAL A 31 -11.82 -4.13 -13.04
N ASP A 32 -11.50 -5.36 -12.69
CA ASP A 32 -12.14 -6.08 -11.60
C ASP A 32 -11.52 -5.69 -10.26
N PHE A 33 -12.30 -5.04 -9.40
CA PHE A 33 -11.98 -4.76 -8.02
C PHE A 33 -12.75 -5.70 -7.09
N ASP A 34 -12.12 -6.81 -6.70
CA ASP A 34 -12.69 -7.82 -5.78
C ASP A 34 -14.06 -8.37 -6.22
N GLY A 35 -14.23 -8.67 -7.52
CA GLY A 35 -15.45 -9.22 -8.10
C GLY A 35 -16.45 -8.18 -8.59
N ARG A 36 -16.05 -6.91 -8.65
CA ARG A 36 -16.82 -5.81 -9.23
C ARG A 36 -16.06 -5.18 -10.39
N ASP A 37 -16.57 -5.35 -11.59
CA ASP A 37 -16.01 -4.70 -12.78
C ASP A 37 -16.36 -3.20 -12.79
N VAL A 38 -15.36 -2.39 -13.08
CA VAL A 38 -15.45 -0.94 -13.25
C VAL A 38 -14.85 -0.55 -14.58
N ASP A 39 -15.61 0.17 -15.38
CA ASP A 39 -15.19 0.60 -16.71
C ASP A 39 -14.53 1.98 -16.69
N TYR A 40 -13.46 2.12 -17.45
CA TYR A 40 -12.69 3.35 -17.64
C TYR A 40 -12.57 3.64 -19.14
N GLY A 41 -13.00 4.81 -19.55
CA GLY A 41 -12.67 5.32 -20.88
C GLY A 41 -11.16 5.55 -21.00
N PHE A 42 -10.60 5.47 -22.19
CA PHE A 42 -9.16 5.71 -22.38
C PHE A 42 -8.71 7.11 -21.96
N GLY A 43 -9.63 8.07 -21.85
CA GLY A 43 -9.34 9.40 -21.31
C GLY A 43 -9.22 9.44 -19.78
N GLU A 44 -9.60 8.38 -19.07
CA GLU A 44 -9.57 8.28 -17.60
C GLU A 44 -8.42 7.39 -17.10
N LEU A 45 -7.54 6.92 -17.99
CA LEU A 45 -6.47 5.99 -17.61
C LEU A 45 -5.37 6.61 -16.75
N ASP A 46 -5.31 7.92 -16.62
CA ASP A 46 -4.45 8.65 -15.68
C ASP A 46 -4.84 8.40 -14.20
N GLU A 47 -6.07 7.97 -13.94
CA GLU A 47 -6.52 7.51 -12.63
C GLU A 47 -5.95 6.14 -12.24
N LEU A 48 -5.34 5.42 -13.18
CA LEU A 48 -4.83 4.06 -12.99
C LEU A 48 -3.32 4.00 -13.15
N VAL A 49 -2.67 3.23 -12.28
CA VAL A 49 -1.25 2.90 -12.44
C VAL A 49 -1.01 1.40 -12.32
N LEU A 50 0.04 0.91 -12.98
CA LEU A 50 0.46 -0.48 -12.82
C LEU A 50 0.79 -0.78 -11.36
N ALA A 51 0.32 -1.91 -10.86
CA ALA A 51 0.40 -2.30 -9.46
C ALA A 51 1.08 -3.66 -9.23
N TYR A 52 2.12 -3.97 -10.01
CA TYR A 52 2.98 -5.13 -9.76
C TYR A 52 3.77 -5.01 -8.44
N ALA A 53 3.88 -3.81 -7.89
CA ALA A 53 4.37 -3.51 -6.56
C ALA A 53 3.72 -2.22 -6.04
N THR A 54 3.54 -2.14 -4.71
CA THR A 54 2.99 -0.95 -4.06
C THR A 54 3.88 -0.52 -2.90
N THR A 55 3.76 0.73 -2.45
CA THR A 55 4.47 1.19 -1.27
C THR A 55 3.76 0.74 0.01
N ILE A 56 4.51 0.59 1.10
CA ILE A 56 3.92 0.27 2.41
C ILE A 56 2.90 1.35 2.84
N HIS A 57 3.13 2.62 2.48
CA HIS A 57 2.20 3.70 2.80
C HIS A 57 0.86 3.55 2.06
N LYS A 58 0.89 3.22 0.77
CA LYS A 58 -0.33 3.01 -0.03
C LYS A 58 -1.06 1.71 0.33
N SER A 59 -0.37 0.74 0.93
CA SER A 59 -0.98 -0.50 1.42
C SER A 59 -1.62 -0.36 2.81
N GLN A 60 -1.61 0.83 3.41
CA GLN A 60 -2.25 1.05 4.71
C GLN A 60 -3.77 0.87 4.59
N GLY A 61 -4.34 0.10 5.52
CA GLY A 61 -5.75 -0.26 5.50
C GLY A 61 -6.06 -1.55 4.73
N SER A 62 -5.22 -1.94 3.78
CA SER A 62 -5.39 -3.17 3.01
C SER A 62 -4.68 -4.36 3.65
N GLU A 63 -5.13 -5.57 3.37
CA GLU A 63 -4.53 -6.82 3.82
C GLU A 63 -4.42 -7.81 2.66
N TYR A 64 -3.32 -8.57 2.64
CA TYR A 64 -3.01 -9.49 1.55
C TYR A 64 -2.75 -10.90 2.07
N PRO A 65 -3.08 -11.96 1.34
CA PRO A 65 -2.77 -13.34 1.73
C PRO A 65 -1.27 -13.56 1.96
N ALA A 66 -0.43 -12.97 1.12
CA ALA A 66 1.02 -13.01 1.22
C ALA A 66 1.64 -11.67 0.87
N VAL A 67 2.72 -11.31 1.56
CA VAL A 67 3.45 -10.06 1.35
C VAL A 67 4.94 -10.35 1.24
N VAL A 68 5.59 -9.78 0.23
CA VAL A 68 7.04 -9.82 0.05
C VAL A 68 7.58 -8.40 0.20
N ILE A 69 8.47 -8.19 1.17
CA ILE A 69 9.02 -6.87 1.47
C ILE A 69 10.53 -6.88 1.23
N PRO A 70 11.03 -6.18 0.21
CA PRO A 70 12.46 -6.00 0.02
C PRO A 70 13.04 -5.01 1.04
N LEU A 71 14.13 -5.38 1.71
CA LEU A 71 14.85 -4.57 2.68
C LEU A 71 16.30 -4.38 2.27
N SER A 72 16.67 -3.16 1.88
CA SER A 72 18.04 -2.79 1.53
C SER A 72 18.52 -1.63 2.38
N THR A 73 19.83 -1.59 2.66
CA THR A 73 20.48 -0.44 3.34
C THR A 73 20.41 0.84 2.51
N GLN A 74 20.16 0.75 1.20
CA GLN A 74 19.91 1.91 0.33
C GLN A 74 18.65 2.68 0.75
N HIS A 75 17.69 2.00 1.37
CA HIS A 75 16.47 2.61 1.89
C HIS A 75 16.65 3.19 3.31
N TYR A 76 17.87 3.52 3.72
CA TYR A 76 18.19 3.92 5.10
C TYR A 76 17.23 4.96 5.72
N PRO A 77 16.80 6.03 5.01
CA PRO A 77 15.85 6.99 5.60
C PRO A 77 14.48 6.39 5.93
N MET A 78 14.10 5.31 5.21
CA MET A 78 12.81 4.60 5.34
C MET A 78 12.90 3.37 6.26
N LEU A 79 14.11 3.00 6.72
CA LEU A 79 14.30 1.88 7.64
C LEU A 79 13.89 2.28 9.06
N GLN A 80 12.58 2.37 9.28
CA GLN A 80 11.97 2.72 10.56
C GLN A 80 11.11 1.56 11.06
N ARG A 81 11.11 1.36 12.38
CA ARG A 81 10.36 0.27 13.02
C ARG A 81 8.87 0.28 12.67
N ASN A 82 8.26 1.46 12.73
CA ASN A 82 6.84 1.62 12.42
C ASN A 82 6.51 1.27 10.99
N LEU A 83 7.39 1.61 10.03
CA LEU A 83 7.15 1.31 8.62
C LEU A 83 7.25 -0.19 8.36
N VAL A 84 8.30 -0.86 8.87
CA VAL A 84 8.43 -2.31 8.75
C VAL A 84 7.28 -3.03 9.44
N TYR A 85 6.87 -2.56 10.63
CA TYR A 85 5.70 -3.10 11.33
C TYR A 85 4.43 -2.96 10.48
N THR A 86 4.19 -1.78 9.90
CA THR A 86 3.04 -1.56 9.01
C THR A 86 3.05 -2.54 7.84
N GLY A 87 4.20 -2.72 7.18
CA GLY A 87 4.34 -3.66 6.06
C GLY A 87 4.09 -5.12 6.48
N VAL A 88 4.68 -5.56 7.59
CA VAL A 88 4.51 -6.93 8.11
C VAL A 88 3.05 -7.22 8.47
N THR A 89 2.36 -6.25 9.07
CA THR A 89 0.94 -6.42 9.44
C THR A 89 -0.03 -6.42 8.26
N ARG A 90 0.45 -6.19 7.03
CA ARG A 90 -0.38 -6.36 5.81
C ARG A 90 -0.54 -7.82 5.39
N GLY A 91 0.35 -8.72 5.82
CA GLY A 91 0.28 -10.14 5.47
C GLY A 91 -0.61 -10.93 6.41
N LYS A 92 -1.66 -11.57 5.87
CA LYS A 92 -2.58 -12.43 6.63
C LYS A 92 -2.00 -13.82 6.94
N ARG A 93 -1.31 -14.41 5.97
CA ARG A 93 -0.88 -15.82 6.02
C ARG A 93 0.63 -15.97 5.90
N LEU A 94 1.27 -15.15 5.09
CA LEU A 94 2.70 -15.22 4.82
C LEU A 94 3.32 -13.84 4.70
N VAL A 95 4.46 -13.64 5.35
CA VAL A 95 5.32 -12.46 5.15
C VAL A 95 6.74 -12.94 4.87
N VAL A 96 7.29 -12.49 3.75
CA VAL A 96 8.67 -12.79 3.35
C VAL A 96 9.47 -11.50 3.33
N LEU A 97 10.52 -11.43 4.13
CA LEU A 97 11.47 -10.32 4.09
C LEU A 97 12.68 -10.74 3.23
N VAL A 98 12.92 -10.01 2.15
CA VAL A 98 14.02 -10.30 1.20
C VAL A 98 15.05 -9.19 1.30
N GLY A 99 16.27 -9.49 1.72
CA GLY A 99 17.32 -8.48 1.76
C GLY A 99 18.37 -8.68 2.82
N GLN A 100 18.95 -7.59 3.28
CA GLN A 100 20.10 -7.58 4.17
C GLN A 100 19.69 -7.63 5.65
N ARG A 101 20.26 -8.57 6.41
CA ARG A 101 20.08 -8.62 7.89
C ARG A 101 20.43 -7.30 8.57
N LYS A 102 21.43 -6.58 8.03
CA LYS A 102 21.82 -5.25 8.52
C LYS A 102 20.68 -4.23 8.35
N ALA A 103 19.99 -4.23 7.21
CA ALA A 103 18.86 -3.35 6.97
C ALA A 103 17.71 -3.62 7.96
N LEU A 104 17.39 -4.88 8.21
CA LEU A 104 16.40 -5.28 9.19
C LEU A 104 16.81 -4.83 10.62
N ALA A 105 18.07 -5.04 10.99
CA ALA A 105 18.57 -4.60 12.31
C ALA A 105 18.48 -3.08 12.50
N ILE A 106 18.78 -2.30 11.46
CA ILE A 106 18.63 -0.83 11.46
C ILE A 106 17.16 -0.46 11.65
N ALA A 107 16.26 -1.09 10.88
CA ALA A 107 14.83 -0.82 10.94
C ALA A 107 14.26 -1.13 12.35
N VAL A 108 14.59 -2.30 12.92
CA VAL A 108 14.10 -2.71 14.25
C VAL A 108 14.62 -1.80 15.37
N LYS A 109 15.89 -1.38 15.29
CA LYS A 109 16.52 -0.47 16.28
C LYS A 109 16.12 0.99 16.08
N GLY A 110 15.70 1.36 14.86
CA GLY A 110 15.37 2.73 14.50
C GLY A 110 14.12 3.24 15.21
N SER A 111 14.29 4.10 16.21
CA SER A 111 13.20 4.77 16.94
C SER A 111 13.03 6.23 16.51
N ARG A 112 13.32 6.57 15.26
CA ARG A 112 13.24 7.94 14.72
C ARG A 112 11.83 8.48 14.57
N ALA A 113 10.79 7.76 14.98
CA ALA A 113 9.44 8.30 15.03
C ALA A 113 9.42 9.52 15.95
N ARG A 114 9.13 10.71 15.41
CA ARG A 114 8.91 11.90 16.22
C ARG A 114 7.89 11.55 17.31
N ARG A 115 8.30 11.77 18.55
CA ARG A 115 7.42 11.59 19.72
C ARG A 115 6.18 12.46 19.48
N ARG A 116 5.02 11.84 19.36
CA ARG A 116 3.78 12.60 19.19
C ARG A 116 3.55 13.46 20.42
N TRP A 117 3.27 14.73 20.21
CA TRP A 117 2.87 15.64 21.26
C TRP A 117 1.41 15.33 21.63
N SER A 118 1.23 14.32 22.45
CA SER A 118 -0.10 13.91 22.92
C SER A 118 -0.15 14.09 24.44
N LYS A 119 -1.10 14.87 24.94
CA LYS A 119 -1.41 14.98 26.37
C LYS A 119 -2.29 13.82 26.86
N LEU A 120 -2.65 12.87 25.98
CA LEU A 120 -3.56 11.77 26.29
C LEU A 120 -3.19 11.03 27.57
N ARG A 121 -1.88 10.73 27.77
CA ARG A 121 -1.42 10.09 29.00
C ARG A 121 -1.70 10.93 30.24
N GLY A 122 -1.53 12.25 30.15
CA GLY A 122 -1.83 13.16 31.26
C GLY A 122 -3.33 13.25 31.54
N TRP A 123 -4.18 13.12 30.53
CA TRP A 123 -5.64 13.13 30.70
C TRP A 123 -6.19 11.81 31.24
N LEU A 124 -5.53 10.68 30.95
CA LEU A 124 -5.96 9.36 31.44
C LEU A 124 -5.52 9.07 32.87
N VAL A 125 -4.61 9.86 33.44
CA VAL A 125 -4.06 9.69 34.79
C VAL A 125 -4.58 10.78 35.76
N ALA A 126 -5.31 11.74 35.23
CA ALA A 126 -6.04 12.73 36.02
C ALA A 126 -7.46 12.21 36.37
#